data_d87911ed1848c0b92083368c698e6219
#
_entry.id   d87911ed1848c0b92083368c698e6219
#
_cell.length_a   1.000
_cell.length_b   1.000
_cell.length_c   1.000
_cell.angle_alpha   90.00
_cell.angle_beta   90.00
_cell.angle_gamma   90.00
#
_symmetry.space_group_name_H-M   'P 1'
#
loop_
_entity.id
_entity.type
_entity.pdbx_description
1 polymer ?
#
loop_
_entity_poly.entity_id
_entity_poly.type
_entity_poly.pdbx_seq_one_letter_code
_entity_poly.pdbx_strand_id
1 'polypeptide(L)'
;MTGADIYMKTCKEKALEWNVSPRSVNDMCKKGRIQGAIKEKGSWLIPDDSPKPMDGRVSNGKYIKKNMVAKAEVKSLPIGISDYVRAQEEYYYVDKTLLIKEFLDQKPSLFTRPRRFGKTLNMDMLRVFFEISDKNTSKYFADKNIWQCGEEYRSHQGKYPVIFLTFKDVKFDTWDATIDKIRGILQEEYGRH
;
A
#
# COMPACT_ATOMS: atom_id res chain seq x y z
N MET A 1 -13.91 21.10 58.45
CA MET A 1 -13.94 20.14 57.29
C MET A 1 -14.84 20.72 56.26
N THR A 2 -14.28 21.43 55.31
CA THR A 2 -15.01 22.13 54.24
C THR A 2 -15.41 21.14 53.18
N GLY A 3 -16.72 20.86 53.07
CA GLY A 3 -17.30 20.15 51.96
C GLY A 3 -17.15 21.01 50.70
N ALA A 4 -16.22 20.61 49.80
CA ALA A 4 -16.20 21.21 48.48
C ALA A 4 -17.48 20.80 47.75
N ASP A 5 -18.32 21.79 47.43
CA ASP A 5 -19.47 21.54 46.54
C ASP A 5 -19.00 21.01 45.22
N ILE A 6 -19.11 19.70 45.03
CA ILE A 6 -18.73 19.03 43.77
C ILE A 6 -19.79 19.47 42.75
N TYR A 7 -19.35 20.33 41.82
CA TYR A 7 -20.22 20.77 40.73
C TYR A 7 -20.48 19.59 39.78
N MET A 8 -21.76 19.30 39.55
CA MET A 8 -22.17 18.13 38.75
C MET A 8 -22.71 18.58 37.40
N LYS A 9 -22.24 17.97 36.34
CA LYS A 9 -22.63 18.21 34.96
C LYS A 9 -23.51 17.08 34.39
N THR A 10 -24.42 17.45 33.49
CA THR A 10 -25.26 16.48 32.77
C THR A 10 -24.46 15.77 31.66
N CYS A 11 -24.98 14.65 31.15
CA CYS A 11 -24.40 13.96 29.98
C CYS A 11 -24.30 14.85 28.74
N LYS A 12 -25.18 15.86 28.59
CA LYS A 12 -25.14 16.79 27.46
C LYS A 12 -23.97 17.76 27.58
N GLU A 13 -23.72 18.32 28.74
CA GLU A 13 -22.63 19.24 29.01
C GLU A 13 -21.26 18.55 28.88
N LYS A 14 -21.10 17.35 29.47
CA LYS A 14 -19.89 16.55 29.35
C LYS A 14 -19.65 16.06 27.91
N ALA A 15 -20.71 15.86 27.14
CA ALA A 15 -20.60 15.50 25.71
C ALA A 15 -19.98 16.62 24.88
N LEU A 16 -20.32 17.86 25.17
CA LEU A 16 -19.73 19.06 24.52
C LEU A 16 -18.24 19.19 24.90
N GLU A 17 -17.94 19.07 26.20
CA GLU A 17 -16.59 19.19 26.74
C GLU A 17 -15.64 18.10 26.14
N TRP A 18 -16.11 16.86 26.04
CA TRP A 18 -15.31 15.74 25.56
C TRP A 18 -15.38 15.53 24.04
N ASN A 19 -16.13 16.36 23.33
CA ASN A 19 -16.39 16.27 21.89
C ASN A 19 -16.87 14.87 21.46
N VAL A 20 -17.93 14.39 22.13
CA VAL A 20 -18.58 13.10 21.86
C VAL A 20 -20.10 13.26 21.86
N SER A 21 -20.83 12.25 21.40
CA SER A 21 -22.31 12.31 21.49
C SER A 21 -22.82 12.11 22.93
N PRO A 22 -23.93 12.74 23.33
CA PRO A 22 -24.57 12.52 24.65
C PRO A 22 -24.90 11.05 24.92
N ARG A 23 -25.23 10.29 23.86
CA ARG A 23 -25.48 8.84 23.94
C ARG A 23 -24.23 8.08 24.35
N SER A 24 -23.06 8.47 23.83
CA SER A 24 -21.78 7.87 24.19
C SER A 24 -21.45 8.09 25.68
N VAL A 25 -21.67 9.31 26.20
CA VAL A 25 -21.46 9.61 27.63
C VAL A 25 -22.41 8.78 28.51
N ASN A 26 -23.67 8.69 28.12
CA ASN A 26 -24.66 7.87 28.82
C ASN A 26 -24.26 6.37 28.88
N ASP A 27 -23.74 5.83 27.79
CA ASP A 27 -23.23 4.45 27.74
C ASP A 27 -21.98 4.26 28.63
N MET A 28 -21.11 5.27 28.73
CA MET A 28 -19.95 5.24 29.64
C MET A 28 -20.40 5.23 31.10
N CYS A 29 -21.41 6.04 31.47
CA CYS A 29 -22.01 6.02 32.80
C CYS A 29 -22.63 4.65 33.13
N LYS A 30 -23.45 4.10 32.20
CA LYS A 30 -24.08 2.76 32.38
C LYS A 30 -23.06 1.64 32.58
N LYS A 31 -21.89 1.75 31.95
CA LYS A 31 -20.81 0.77 32.07
C LYS A 31 -19.85 1.04 33.24
N GLY A 32 -20.17 2.00 34.11
CA GLY A 32 -19.35 2.34 35.28
C GLY A 32 -17.96 2.88 34.95
N ARG A 33 -17.76 3.42 33.74
CA ARG A 33 -16.44 3.90 33.27
C ARG A 33 -16.11 5.33 33.72
N ILE A 34 -17.07 6.05 34.29
CA ILE A 34 -16.91 7.41 34.82
C ILE A 34 -17.04 7.31 36.34
N GLN A 35 -15.92 7.56 37.02
CA GLN A 35 -15.92 7.57 38.50
C GLN A 35 -16.75 8.72 39.04
N GLY A 36 -17.54 8.46 40.10
CA GLY A 36 -18.35 9.47 40.73
C GLY A 36 -19.64 9.86 39.98
N ALA A 37 -19.94 9.24 38.84
CA ALA A 37 -21.20 9.44 38.15
C ALA A 37 -22.38 8.84 38.95
N ILE A 38 -23.41 9.65 39.27
CA ILE A 38 -24.59 9.22 39.98
C ILE A 38 -25.85 9.36 39.10
N LYS A 39 -26.85 8.53 39.32
CA LYS A 39 -28.11 8.59 38.59
C LYS A 39 -29.18 9.24 39.48
N GLU A 40 -29.65 10.43 39.11
CA GLU A 40 -30.69 11.14 39.84
C GLU A 40 -31.85 11.48 38.90
N LYS A 41 -33.07 11.23 39.35
CA LYS A 41 -34.33 11.52 38.60
C LYS A 41 -34.31 11.07 37.14
N GLY A 42 -33.68 9.91 36.86
CA GLY A 42 -33.59 9.33 35.52
C GLY A 42 -32.44 9.84 34.66
N SER A 43 -31.70 10.86 35.08
CA SER A 43 -30.55 11.44 34.39
C SER A 43 -29.24 11.13 35.12
N TRP A 44 -28.11 10.99 34.34
CA TRP A 44 -26.81 10.89 34.94
C TRP A 44 -26.20 12.25 35.21
N LEU A 45 -25.67 12.40 36.42
CA LEU A 45 -24.87 13.54 36.87
C LEU A 45 -23.43 13.09 37.04
N ILE A 46 -22.51 13.88 36.52
CA ILE A 46 -21.07 13.56 36.41
C ILE A 46 -20.29 14.67 37.09
N PRO A 47 -19.33 14.36 37.97
CA PRO A 47 -18.47 15.41 38.55
C PRO A 47 -17.76 16.21 37.47
N ASP A 48 -17.65 17.52 37.66
CA ASP A 48 -17.05 18.42 36.69
C ASP A 48 -15.58 18.13 36.41
N ASP A 49 -14.85 17.67 37.39
CA ASP A 49 -13.45 17.29 37.31
C ASP A 49 -13.19 15.91 36.71
N SER A 50 -14.26 15.14 36.39
CA SER A 50 -14.09 13.79 35.82
C SER A 50 -13.38 13.83 34.45
N PRO A 51 -12.24 13.12 34.31
CA PRO A 51 -11.55 13.02 33.04
C PRO A 51 -12.32 12.14 32.05
N LYS A 52 -12.17 12.40 30.77
CA LYS A 52 -12.74 11.56 29.71
C LYS A 52 -12.17 10.14 29.79
N PRO A 53 -13.01 9.11 29.95
CA PRO A 53 -12.54 7.72 29.99
C PRO A 53 -11.80 7.35 28.70
N MET A 54 -10.66 6.67 28.81
CA MET A 54 -9.93 6.16 27.64
C MET A 54 -10.80 5.23 26.81
N ASP A 55 -10.79 5.38 25.50
CA ASP A 55 -11.51 4.49 24.61
C ASP A 55 -10.84 3.10 24.65
N GLY A 56 -11.54 2.11 25.18
CA GLY A 56 -11.05 0.72 25.28
C GLY A 56 -10.80 0.04 23.92
N ARG A 57 -11.14 0.71 22.80
CA ARG A 57 -10.84 0.25 21.45
C ARG A 57 -9.39 0.53 21.04
N VAL A 58 -8.66 1.36 21.80
CA VAL A 58 -7.29 1.78 21.50
C VAL A 58 -6.26 0.80 22.08
N SER A 59 -6.64 -0.10 23.01
CA SER A 59 -5.68 -0.95 23.72
C SER A 59 -5.01 -2.05 22.89
N ASN A 60 -5.55 -2.41 21.72
CA ASN A 60 -5.00 -3.46 20.86
C ASN A 60 -4.52 -3.00 19.48
N GLY A 61 -4.39 -1.71 19.25
CA GLY A 61 -3.84 -1.14 18.01
C GLY A 61 -4.65 -1.40 16.73
N LYS A 62 -5.75 -2.14 16.80
CA LYS A 62 -6.51 -2.62 15.63
C LYS A 62 -7.36 -1.55 14.94
N TYR A 63 -7.60 -0.40 15.60
CA TYR A 63 -8.44 0.70 15.08
C TYR A 63 -7.87 2.08 15.40
N ILE A 64 -6.58 2.27 15.20
CA ILE A 64 -6.04 3.63 15.15
C ILE A 64 -6.51 4.22 13.83
N LYS A 65 -7.55 5.08 13.85
CA LYS A 65 -7.72 6.06 12.78
C LYS A 65 -6.45 6.89 12.77
N LYS A 66 -5.57 6.66 11.82
CA LYS A 66 -4.44 7.55 11.49
C LYS A 66 -5.02 8.87 10.95
N ASN A 67 -5.55 9.69 11.84
CA ASN A 67 -5.71 11.10 11.56
C ASN A 67 -4.37 11.74 11.86
N MET A 68 -3.81 12.35 10.84
CA MET A 68 -2.54 13.09 10.78
C MET A 68 -1.31 12.26 10.38
N VAL A 69 -1.37 11.73 9.19
CA VAL A 69 -0.22 11.79 8.31
C VAL A 69 -0.55 12.89 7.31
N ALA A 70 0.37 13.84 7.11
CA ALA A 70 0.30 14.81 6.01
C ALA A 70 -0.23 14.06 4.78
N LYS A 71 -1.10 14.71 3.98
CA LYS A 71 -1.68 14.17 2.76
C LYS A 71 -0.55 13.62 1.87
N ALA A 72 -0.07 12.42 2.18
CA ALA A 72 0.70 11.65 1.23
C ALA A 72 -0.26 11.46 0.06
N GLU A 73 0.12 11.91 -1.12
CA GLU A 73 -0.65 11.69 -2.33
C GLU A 73 -0.96 10.21 -2.40
N VAL A 74 -2.24 9.87 -2.27
CA VAL A 74 -2.68 8.48 -2.34
C VAL A 74 -2.52 8.05 -3.79
N LYS A 75 -1.41 7.40 -4.10
CA LYS A 75 -1.16 6.85 -5.42
C LYS A 75 -2.26 5.84 -5.76
N SER A 76 -2.78 5.90 -6.97
CA SER A 76 -3.76 4.94 -7.48
C SER A 76 -3.14 3.56 -7.71
N LEU A 77 -3.97 2.51 -7.82
CA LEU A 77 -3.50 1.17 -8.17
C LEU A 77 -3.10 1.09 -9.65
N PRO A 78 -2.06 0.32 -10.02
CA PRO A 78 -1.56 0.19 -11.40
C PRO A 78 -2.45 -0.72 -12.25
N ILE A 79 -3.70 -0.31 -12.50
CA ILE A 79 -4.65 -1.09 -13.30
C ILE A 79 -4.32 -0.92 -14.78
N GLY A 80 -3.99 -2.02 -15.48
CA GLY A 80 -3.67 -2.01 -16.91
C GLY A 80 -2.28 -1.49 -17.27
N ILE A 81 -1.44 -1.17 -16.28
CA ILE A 81 -0.06 -0.71 -16.49
C ILE A 81 0.84 -1.93 -16.71
N SER A 82 1.68 -1.84 -17.75
CA SER A 82 2.69 -2.85 -18.10
C SER A 82 4.13 -2.33 -18.02
N ASP A 83 4.33 -1.03 -17.85
CA ASP A 83 5.60 -0.35 -17.68
C ASP A 83 5.96 -0.30 -16.19
N TYR A 84 7.09 -0.89 -15.82
CA TYR A 84 7.55 -0.98 -14.43
C TYR A 84 8.00 0.38 -13.88
N VAL A 85 8.72 1.16 -14.67
CA VAL A 85 9.21 2.48 -14.27
C VAL A 85 8.04 3.39 -13.94
N ARG A 86 7.08 3.45 -14.83
CA ARG A 86 5.85 4.21 -14.63
C ARG A 86 5.03 3.72 -13.44
N ALA A 87 4.97 2.40 -13.23
CA ALA A 87 4.29 1.81 -12.08
C ALA A 87 4.93 2.25 -10.75
N GLN A 88 6.25 2.41 -10.69
CA GLN A 88 6.97 2.87 -9.51
C GLN A 88 6.77 4.38 -9.26
N GLU A 89 6.77 5.19 -10.29
CA GLU A 89 6.71 6.65 -10.17
C GLU A 89 5.30 7.15 -9.86
N GLU A 90 4.28 6.65 -10.58
CA GLU A 90 2.93 7.21 -10.57
C GLU A 90 1.94 6.43 -9.70
N TYR A 91 2.20 5.13 -9.41
CA TYR A 91 1.20 4.24 -8.82
C TYR A 91 1.65 3.62 -7.50
N TYR A 92 0.68 3.10 -6.74
CA TYR A 92 0.97 2.27 -5.58
C TYR A 92 1.41 0.87 -6.04
N TYR A 93 2.71 0.63 -6.01
CA TYR A 93 3.31 -0.64 -6.43
C TYR A 93 3.60 -1.54 -5.22
N VAL A 94 3.15 -2.80 -5.30
CA VAL A 94 3.50 -3.83 -4.32
C VAL A 94 4.80 -4.48 -4.78
N ASP A 95 5.81 -4.47 -3.92
CA ASP A 95 7.12 -5.03 -4.23
C ASP A 95 7.05 -6.54 -4.53
N LYS A 96 7.51 -6.90 -5.74
CA LYS A 96 7.63 -8.27 -6.24
C LYS A 96 9.04 -8.57 -6.73
N THR A 97 10.02 -7.76 -6.34
CA THR A 97 11.40 -7.85 -6.86
C THR A 97 12.13 -9.13 -6.45
N LEU A 98 11.65 -9.86 -5.44
CA LEU A 98 12.18 -11.21 -5.13
C LEU A 98 12.04 -12.20 -6.29
N LEU A 99 11.16 -11.92 -7.26
CA LEU A 99 11.09 -12.68 -8.50
C LEU A 99 12.41 -12.68 -9.29
N ILE A 100 13.19 -11.60 -9.17
CA ILE A 100 14.54 -11.50 -9.78
C ILE A 100 15.46 -12.54 -9.19
N LYS A 101 15.42 -12.71 -7.87
CA LYS A 101 16.18 -13.76 -7.18
C LYS A 101 15.77 -15.14 -7.67
N GLU A 102 14.47 -15.46 -7.67
CA GLU A 102 13.96 -16.73 -8.16
C GLU A 102 14.37 -17.00 -9.62
N PHE A 103 14.34 -15.95 -10.47
CA PHE A 103 14.77 -16.05 -11.86
C PHE A 103 16.26 -16.35 -12.00
N LEU A 104 17.11 -15.78 -11.16
CA LEU A 104 18.56 -16.05 -11.17
C LEU A 104 18.88 -17.47 -10.67
N ASP A 105 18.16 -17.91 -9.64
CA ASP A 105 18.38 -19.23 -9.02
C ASP A 105 17.84 -20.39 -9.88
N GLN A 106 16.78 -20.17 -10.69
CA GLN A 106 16.04 -21.22 -11.40
C GLN A 106 15.87 -20.91 -12.91
N LYS A 107 16.94 -20.88 -13.66
CA LYS A 107 16.92 -20.68 -15.13
C LYS A 107 16.76 -22.01 -15.89
N PRO A 108 15.96 -22.08 -16.97
CA PRO A 108 14.96 -21.14 -17.45
C PRO A 108 13.67 -21.16 -16.62
N SER A 109 12.92 -20.05 -16.61
CA SER A 109 11.71 -19.92 -15.79
C SER A 109 10.46 -19.74 -16.64
N LEU A 110 9.37 -20.45 -16.26
CA LEU A 110 8.05 -20.31 -16.86
C LEU A 110 7.08 -19.70 -15.86
N PHE A 111 6.60 -18.47 -16.13
CA PHE A 111 5.64 -17.78 -15.28
C PHE A 111 4.22 -17.98 -15.80
N THR A 112 3.48 -18.89 -15.19
CA THR A 112 2.04 -19.12 -15.46
C THR A 112 1.19 -18.42 -14.41
N ARG A 113 0.44 -17.41 -14.83
CA ARG A 113 -0.50 -16.70 -13.95
C ARG A 113 -1.79 -16.36 -14.71
N PRO A 114 -2.94 -16.27 -14.04
CA PRO A 114 -4.18 -15.81 -14.66
C PRO A 114 -4.03 -14.43 -15.30
N ARG A 115 -5.00 -14.05 -16.14
CA ARG A 115 -5.04 -12.68 -16.70
C ARG A 115 -5.14 -11.65 -15.59
N ARG A 116 -4.54 -10.46 -15.78
CA ARG A 116 -4.52 -9.32 -14.83
C ARG A 116 -3.71 -9.52 -13.55
N PHE A 117 -2.92 -10.57 -13.44
CA PHE A 117 -2.01 -10.81 -12.30
C PHE A 117 -0.60 -10.24 -12.51
N GLY A 118 -0.46 -9.22 -13.36
CA GLY A 118 0.77 -8.45 -13.52
C GLY A 118 1.91 -9.20 -14.24
N LYS A 119 1.62 -10.21 -15.09
CA LYS A 119 2.66 -10.94 -15.85
C LYS A 119 3.56 -9.99 -16.64
N THR A 120 2.98 -9.16 -17.49
CA THR A 120 3.73 -8.22 -18.34
C THR A 120 4.52 -7.22 -17.51
N LEU A 121 3.94 -6.70 -16.44
CA LEU A 121 4.61 -5.80 -15.51
C LEU A 121 5.81 -6.44 -14.82
N ASN A 122 5.69 -7.72 -14.41
CA ASN A 122 6.81 -8.45 -13.81
C ASN A 122 7.89 -8.78 -14.83
N MET A 123 7.52 -9.09 -16.08
CA MET A 123 8.48 -9.28 -17.17
C MET A 123 9.22 -7.97 -17.49
N ASP A 124 8.53 -6.85 -17.52
CA ASP A 124 9.14 -5.54 -17.72
C ASP A 124 10.05 -5.15 -16.54
N MET A 125 9.68 -5.51 -15.32
CA MET A 125 10.55 -5.36 -14.13
C MET A 125 11.87 -6.12 -14.30
N LEU A 126 11.83 -7.38 -14.79
CA LEU A 126 13.03 -8.15 -15.08
C LEU A 126 13.89 -7.46 -16.17
N ARG A 127 13.25 -7.00 -17.24
CA ARG A 127 13.93 -6.23 -18.30
C ARG A 127 14.64 -5.01 -17.71
N VAL A 128 13.93 -4.14 -16.99
CA VAL A 128 14.48 -2.90 -16.40
C VAL A 128 15.61 -3.19 -15.42
N PHE A 129 15.56 -4.34 -14.71
CA PHE A 129 16.64 -4.75 -13.79
C PHE A 129 17.89 -5.18 -14.53
N PHE A 130 17.77 -6.06 -15.52
CA PHE A 130 18.93 -6.68 -16.17
C PHE A 130 19.53 -5.84 -17.30
N GLU A 131 18.71 -5.04 -17.99
CA GLU A 131 19.09 -4.35 -19.21
C GLU A 131 20.15 -3.27 -19.00
N ILE A 132 21.19 -3.29 -19.85
CA ILE A 132 22.15 -2.21 -19.99
C ILE A 132 21.41 -0.95 -20.49
N SER A 133 21.54 0.14 -19.77
CA SER A 133 20.86 1.40 -20.11
C SER A 133 21.72 2.59 -19.71
N ASP A 134 21.67 3.64 -20.51
CA ASP A 134 22.30 4.94 -20.19
C ASP A 134 21.60 5.64 -19.01
N LYS A 135 20.37 5.21 -18.68
CA LYS A 135 19.61 5.72 -17.55
C LYS A 135 19.93 4.93 -16.29
N ASN A 136 20.10 5.63 -15.17
CA ASN A 136 20.25 4.97 -13.87
C ASN A 136 18.93 4.32 -13.44
N THR A 137 18.79 3.02 -13.70
CA THR A 137 17.63 2.21 -13.32
C THR A 137 17.74 1.63 -11.92
N SER A 138 18.93 1.64 -11.29
CA SER A 138 19.14 1.10 -9.92
C SER A 138 18.30 1.80 -8.86
N LYS A 139 17.97 3.09 -9.07
CA LYS A 139 17.10 3.86 -8.18
C LYS A 139 15.72 3.24 -7.92
N TYR A 140 15.21 2.45 -8.88
CA TYR A 140 13.90 1.77 -8.76
C TYR A 140 13.95 0.49 -7.94
N PHE A 141 15.16 0.04 -7.59
CA PHE A 141 15.39 -1.21 -6.86
C PHE A 141 16.05 -1.01 -5.49
N ALA A 142 16.67 0.15 -5.26
CA ALA A 142 17.47 0.44 -4.06
C ALA A 142 16.68 0.31 -2.74
N ASP A 143 15.38 0.59 -2.75
CA ASP A 143 14.46 0.48 -1.61
C ASP A 143 13.67 -0.84 -1.58
N LYS A 144 13.93 -1.76 -2.52
CA LYS A 144 13.19 -3.02 -2.70
C LYS A 144 13.89 -4.23 -2.06
N ASN A 145 13.11 -5.29 -1.88
CA ASN A 145 13.58 -6.52 -1.24
C ASN A 145 14.77 -7.17 -1.96
N ILE A 146 14.84 -7.09 -3.29
CA ILE A 146 15.99 -7.62 -4.05
C ILE A 146 17.30 -6.97 -3.63
N TRP A 147 17.30 -5.69 -3.29
CA TRP A 147 18.50 -4.97 -2.88
C TRP A 147 19.05 -5.47 -1.55
N GLN A 148 18.21 -6.04 -0.72
CA GLN A 148 18.56 -6.60 0.59
C GLN A 148 19.08 -8.04 0.48
N CYS A 149 18.91 -8.71 -0.68
CA CYS A 149 19.35 -10.10 -0.89
C CYS A 149 20.87 -10.27 -0.98
N GLY A 150 21.64 -9.20 -1.12
CA GLY A 150 23.10 -9.23 -1.14
C GLY A 150 23.71 -8.82 -2.48
N GLU A 151 25.05 -8.70 -2.49
CA GLU A 151 25.80 -8.23 -3.66
C GLU A 151 25.73 -9.25 -4.82
N GLU A 152 25.58 -10.51 -4.53
CA GLU A 152 25.42 -11.56 -5.53
C GLU A 152 24.32 -11.24 -6.53
N TYR A 153 23.18 -10.73 -6.04
CA TYR A 153 22.04 -10.37 -6.90
C TYR A 153 22.16 -8.94 -7.46
N ARG A 154 22.67 -7.99 -6.66
CA ARG A 154 22.85 -6.60 -7.09
C ARG A 154 23.82 -6.45 -8.26
N SER A 155 24.87 -7.27 -8.29
CA SER A 155 25.87 -7.22 -9.35
C SER A 155 25.31 -7.49 -10.75
N HIS A 156 24.14 -8.10 -10.86
CA HIS A 156 23.46 -8.39 -12.13
C HIS A 156 22.69 -7.18 -12.69
N GLN A 157 22.49 -6.13 -11.90
CA GLN A 157 21.68 -4.97 -12.31
C GLN A 157 22.38 -4.17 -13.42
N GLY A 158 21.68 -4.00 -14.55
CA GLY A 158 22.14 -3.21 -15.68
C GLY A 158 23.36 -3.81 -16.41
N LYS A 159 23.50 -5.13 -16.46
CA LYS A 159 24.70 -5.81 -16.99
C LYS A 159 24.48 -6.58 -18.29
N TYR A 160 23.24 -6.75 -18.74
CA TYR A 160 22.96 -7.65 -19.83
C TYR A 160 22.27 -6.93 -21.00
N PRO A 161 22.59 -7.30 -22.26
CA PRO A 161 21.71 -7.00 -23.38
C PRO A 161 20.44 -7.85 -23.21
N VAL A 162 19.27 -7.24 -23.10
CA VAL A 162 18.00 -7.94 -22.87
C VAL A 162 17.14 -7.86 -24.13
N ILE A 163 16.80 -9.01 -24.70
CA ILE A 163 15.82 -9.12 -25.77
C ILE A 163 14.44 -9.28 -25.15
N PHE A 164 13.57 -8.30 -25.32
CA PHE A 164 12.22 -8.27 -24.76
C PHE A 164 11.14 -8.32 -25.85
N LEU A 165 10.54 -9.49 -26.04
CA LEU A 165 9.53 -9.68 -27.07
C LEU A 165 8.14 -9.85 -26.49
N THR A 166 7.16 -9.19 -27.09
CA THR A 166 5.73 -9.35 -26.76
C THR A 166 4.96 -9.73 -28.02
N PHE A 167 4.16 -10.79 -27.93
CA PHE A 167 3.28 -11.25 -29.00
C PHE A 167 1.82 -10.85 -28.76
N LYS A 168 1.58 -9.88 -27.86
CA LYS A 168 0.23 -9.45 -27.46
C LYS A 168 -0.64 -9.03 -28.63
N ASP A 169 -0.05 -8.36 -29.60
CA ASP A 169 -0.74 -7.79 -30.74
C ASP A 169 -0.54 -8.61 -32.04
N VAL A 170 -0.01 -9.83 -31.89
CA VAL A 170 0.15 -10.78 -33.02
C VAL A 170 -1.12 -11.63 -33.12
N LYS A 171 -2.15 -11.09 -33.78
CA LYS A 171 -3.41 -11.73 -34.04
C LYS A 171 -3.91 -11.32 -35.43
N PHE A 172 -3.66 -12.16 -36.41
CA PHE A 172 -4.06 -11.93 -37.80
C PHE A 172 -4.71 -13.19 -38.35
N ASP A 173 -5.60 -13.01 -39.33
CA ASP A 173 -6.32 -14.11 -39.95
C ASP A 173 -5.50 -14.84 -41.01
N THR A 174 -4.36 -14.26 -41.42
CA THR A 174 -3.46 -14.82 -42.43
C THR A 174 -2.07 -15.09 -41.87
N TRP A 175 -1.41 -16.09 -42.40
CA TRP A 175 -0.02 -16.42 -42.05
C TRP A 175 0.93 -15.30 -42.40
N ASP A 176 0.81 -14.74 -43.60
CA ASP A 176 1.72 -13.70 -44.10
C ASP A 176 1.68 -12.45 -43.21
N ALA A 177 0.49 -11.96 -42.86
CA ALA A 177 0.33 -10.82 -41.95
C ALA A 177 0.88 -11.10 -40.55
N THR A 178 0.76 -12.33 -40.06
CA THR A 178 1.33 -12.76 -38.79
C THR A 178 2.86 -12.71 -38.82
N ILE A 179 3.48 -13.26 -39.86
CA ILE A 179 4.94 -13.28 -40.03
C ILE A 179 5.49 -11.87 -40.21
N ASP A 180 4.82 -11.02 -40.98
CA ASP A 180 5.25 -9.64 -41.18
C ASP A 180 5.23 -8.85 -39.86
N LYS A 181 4.21 -9.07 -39.04
CA LYS A 181 4.18 -8.46 -37.68
C LYS A 181 5.31 -8.94 -36.80
N ILE A 182 5.61 -10.25 -36.81
CA ILE A 182 6.74 -10.82 -36.06
C ILE A 182 8.07 -10.25 -36.54
N ARG A 183 8.27 -10.14 -37.86
CA ARG A 183 9.45 -9.49 -38.46
C ARG A 183 9.61 -8.05 -37.98
N GLY A 184 8.51 -7.27 -37.96
CA GLY A 184 8.50 -5.90 -37.46
C GLY A 184 8.95 -5.82 -35.98
N ILE A 185 8.40 -6.69 -35.12
CA ILE A 185 8.80 -6.76 -33.70
C ILE A 185 10.30 -7.05 -33.55
N LEU A 186 10.82 -7.99 -34.34
CA LEU A 186 12.25 -8.33 -34.30
C LEU A 186 13.11 -7.16 -34.82
N GLN A 187 12.70 -6.47 -35.88
CA GLN A 187 13.41 -5.30 -36.40
C GLN A 187 13.47 -4.17 -35.38
N GLU A 188 12.36 -3.88 -34.70
CA GLU A 188 12.33 -2.88 -33.63
C GLU A 188 13.28 -3.24 -32.50
N GLU A 189 13.33 -4.50 -32.11
CA GLU A 189 14.22 -4.99 -31.05
C GLU A 189 15.71 -4.94 -31.45
N TYR A 190 16.04 -5.30 -32.68
CA TYR A 190 17.40 -5.14 -33.22
C TYR A 190 17.82 -3.68 -33.32
N GLY A 191 16.90 -2.78 -33.64
CA GLY A 191 17.18 -1.33 -33.71
C GLY A 191 17.38 -0.68 -32.33
N ARG A 192 16.99 -1.38 -31.24
CA ARG A 192 17.14 -0.93 -29.87
C ARG A 192 18.52 -1.25 -29.27
N HIS A 193 19.21 -2.22 -29.82
CA HIS A 193 20.56 -2.67 -29.46
C HIS A 193 21.59 -2.30 -30.52
#